data_5dd926c6303aa8ec9cb6656e30bab03c
#
_entry.id   5dd926c6303aa8ec9cb6656e30bab03c
#
_cell.length_a   1.000
_cell.length_b   1.000
_cell.length_c   1.000
_cell.angle_alpha   90.00
_cell.angle_beta   90.00
_cell.angle_gamma   90.00
#
_symmetry.space_group_name_H-M   'P 1'
#
loop_
_entity.id
_entity.type
_entity.pdbx_description
1 polymer ?
#
loop_
_entity_poly.entity_id
_entity_poly.type
_entity_poly.pdbx_seq_one_letter_code
_entity_poly.pdbx_strand_id
1 'polypeptide(L)'
;VKLFQVRKGQFVYYNNELHKVYGVKPMYKQSVHLIKLKDLTQHLTNAAQIERYKPKEFDSFIFNHKAYTLKLNQNAEEGDYILIHNPKPDSLDTYSLNEIEMVETVDKKGIITSNSHGIKHNEYMLMAPGRDKNSYPIDFKDMKSGDVADLQEAPSQNVNLVDNALLPALGDIYQKKDSPELFITMVLAVKAETVYLGGGLEISAFELMNTDKWEFLYNLQDQNT
;
A
#
# COMPACT_ATOMS: atom_id res chain seq x y z
N VAL A 1 -4.11 23.37 -5.64
CA VAL A 1 -3.10 23.79 -4.65
C VAL A 1 -2.00 24.58 -5.37
N LYS A 2 -1.41 25.60 -4.71
CA LYS A 2 -0.25 26.31 -5.26
C LYS A 2 1.04 25.54 -4.95
N LEU A 3 2.00 25.53 -5.87
CA LEU A 3 3.23 24.71 -5.75
C LEU A 3 4.01 24.97 -4.46
N PHE A 4 4.14 26.21 -4.02
CA PHE A 4 4.86 26.56 -2.80
C PHE A 4 4.20 26.04 -1.50
N GLN A 5 2.96 25.54 -1.59
CA GLN A 5 2.23 24.93 -0.49
C GLN A 5 2.41 23.40 -0.44
N VAL A 6 3.00 22.80 -1.47
CA VAL A 6 3.25 21.35 -1.54
C VAL A 6 4.56 21.02 -0.85
N ARG A 7 4.55 20.00 0.00
CA ARG A 7 5.72 19.52 0.77
C ARG A 7 5.84 18.02 0.65
N LYS A 8 7.07 17.52 0.68
CA LYS A 8 7.35 16.08 0.85
C LYS A 8 6.60 15.55 2.08
N GLY A 9 6.08 14.34 2.00
CA GLY A 9 5.33 13.67 3.05
C GLY A 9 3.81 13.96 3.06
N GLN A 10 3.33 15.00 2.41
CA GLN A 10 1.89 15.29 2.40
C GLN A 10 1.10 14.18 1.69
N PHE A 11 -0.03 13.82 2.29
CA PHE A 11 -1.05 13.02 1.63
C PHE A 11 -1.90 13.92 0.73
N VAL A 12 -2.17 13.42 -0.46
CA VAL A 12 -2.92 14.15 -1.49
C VAL A 12 -3.81 13.20 -2.29
N TYR A 13 -4.92 13.71 -2.78
CA TYR A 13 -5.68 13.04 -3.84
C TYR A 13 -5.18 13.51 -5.20
N TYR A 14 -4.94 12.56 -6.08
CA TYR A 14 -4.64 12.74 -7.49
C TYR A 14 -5.42 11.71 -8.29
N ASN A 15 -6.15 12.14 -9.33
CA ASN A 15 -7.09 11.28 -10.06
C ASN A 15 -8.06 10.52 -9.14
N ASN A 16 -8.56 11.19 -8.11
CA ASN A 16 -9.45 10.64 -7.09
C ASN A 16 -8.86 9.58 -6.16
N GLU A 17 -7.59 9.21 -6.29
CA GLU A 17 -6.91 8.19 -5.49
C GLU A 17 -5.92 8.80 -4.50
N LEU A 18 -5.67 8.10 -3.38
CA LEU A 18 -4.77 8.54 -2.32
C LEU A 18 -3.31 8.32 -2.70
N HIS A 19 -2.55 9.39 -2.62
CA HIS A 19 -1.12 9.43 -2.90
C HIS A 19 -0.37 10.14 -1.76
N LYS A 20 0.94 9.96 -1.75
CA LYS A 20 1.88 10.71 -0.90
C LYS A 20 2.88 11.46 -1.77
N VAL A 21 3.16 12.72 -1.44
CA VAL A 21 4.21 13.50 -2.08
C VAL A 21 5.57 13.00 -1.62
N TYR A 22 6.39 12.45 -2.49
CA TYR A 22 7.75 12.07 -2.16
C TYR A 22 8.81 13.08 -2.62
N GLY A 23 8.44 14.02 -3.49
CA GLY A 23 9.34 15.06 -3.93
C GLY A 23 8.64 16.23 -4.63
N VAL A 24 9.27 17.41 -4.57
CA VAL A 24 8.85 18.61 -5.28
C VAL A 24 10.05 19.19 -6.01
N LYS A 25 9.93 19.37 -7.33
CA LYS A 25 10.97 19.92 -8.19
C LYS A 25 10.46 21.15 -8.94
N PRO A 26 10.55 22.36 -8.38
CA PRO A 26 9.90 23.58 -8.91
C PRO A 26 10.24 23.96 -10.34
N MET A 27 11.40 23.52 -10.83
CA MET A 27 11.90 23.88 -12.18
C MET A 27 11.27 23.06 -13.33
N TYR A 28 10.41 22.08 -13.02
CA TYR A 28 9.82 21.20 -14.02
C TYR A 28 8.34 21.44 -14.19
N LYS A 29 7.80 21.22 -15.41
CA LYS A 29 6.34 21.30 -15.69
C LYS A 29 5.54 20.34 -14.80
N GLN A 30 6.02 19.12 -14.62
CA GLN A 30 5.51 18.15 -13.66
C GLN A 30 6.36 18.20 -12.39
N SER A 31 6.08 19.19 -11.57
CA SER A 31 6.90 19.57 -10.44
C SER A 31 6.61 18.77 -9.16
N VAL A 32 5.54 17.98 -9.12
CA VAL A 32 5.12 17.19 -7.97
C VAL A 32 5.29 15.71 -8.28
N HIS A 33 6.11 15.04 -7.49
CA HIS A 33 6.36 13.62 -7.57
C HIS A 33 5.53 12.92 -6.51
N LEU A 34 4.66 12.01 -6.93
CA LEU A 34 3.72 11.28 -6.10
C LEU A 34 4.07 9.80 -6.06
N ILE A 35 3.76 9.17 -4.94
CA ILE A 35 3.68 7.72 -4.81
C ILE A 35 2.25 7.34 -4.41
N LYS A 36 1.62 6.46 -5.16
CA LYS A 36 0.30 5.92 -4.85
C LYS A 36 0.44 4.96 -3.67
N LEU A 37 -0.32 5.16 -2.60
CA LEU A 37 -0.14 4.37 -1.38
C LEU A 37 -0.53 2.91 -1.57
N LYS A 38 -1.54 2.64 -2.39
CA LYS A 38 -2.08 1.30 -2.61
C LYS A 38 -1.04 0.30 -3.12
N ASP A 39 -0.22 0.70 -4.08
CA ASP A 39 0.67 -0.19 -4.85
C ASP A 39 2.09 0.37 -5.03
N LEU A 40 2.39 1.49 -4.39
CA LEU A 40 3.67 2.21 -4.42
C LEU A 40 4.10 2.67 -5.83
N THR A 41 3.19 2.74 -6.80
CA THR A 41 3.50 3.27 -8.13
C THR A 41 3.78 4.77 -8.08
N GLN A 42 4.72 5.20 -8.94
CA GLN A 42 5.14 6.60 -8.98
C GLN A 42 4.41 7.36 -10.08
N HIS A 43 3.99 8.58 -9.76
CA HIS A 43 3.30 9.48 -10.67
C HIS A 43 3.96 10.87 -10.66
N LEU A 44 3.94 11.53 -11.81
CA LEU A 44 4.40 12.90 -11.97
C LEU A 44 3.21 13.78 -12.31
N THR A 45 3.06 14.90 -11.63
CA THR A 45 1.96 15.81 -11.85
C THR A 45 2.35 17.26 -11.53
N ASN A 46 1.41 18.17 -11.65
CA ASN A 46 1.55 19.56 -11.22
C ASN A 46 0.67 19.84 -9.97
N ALA A 47 1.01 20.88 -9.25
CA ALA A 47 0.32 21.23 -8.00
C ALA A 47 -1.18 21.57 -8.16
N ALA A 48 -1.63 21.94 -9.37
CA ALA A 48 -3.04 22.27 -9.61
C ALA A 48 -3.93 21.01 -9.64
N GLN A 49 -3.36 19.86 -9.98
CA GLN A 49 -4.08 18.59 -10.13
C GLN A 49 -4.20 17.78 -8.83
N ILE A 50 -3.64 18.26 -7.73
CA ILE A 50 -3.70 17.57 -6.45
C ILE A 50 -4.56 18.32 -5.44
N GLU A 51 -5.17 17.57 -4.54
CA GLU A 51 -5.87 18.07 -3.36
C GLU A 51 -5.23 17.50 -2.10
N ARG A 52 -4.95 18.35 -1.11
CA ARG A 52 -4.29 17.91 0.13
C ARG A 52 -5.26 17.21 1.05
N TYR A 53 -4.76 16.16 1.68
CA TYR A 53 -5.44 15.47 2.77
C TYR A 53 -4.54 15.45 4.01
N LYS A 54 -5.15 15.53 5.19
CA LYS A 54 -4.46 15.38 6.47
C LYS A 54 -4.98 14.12 7.17
N PRO A 55 -4.16 13.07 7.30
CA PRO A 55 -4.54 11.84 7.99
C PRO A 55 -5.02 12.11 9.42
N LYS A 56 -6.03 11.36 9.85
CA LYS A 56 -6.65 11.44 11.17
C LYS A 56 -6.76 10.06 11.79
N GLU A 57 -7.03 10.02 13.07
CA GLU A 57 -7.38 8.79 13.77
C GLU A 57 -8.62 8.15 13.13
N PHE A 58 -8.64 6.83 13.06
CA PHE A 58 -9.61 5.97 12.36
C PHE A 58 -9.66 6.09 10.85
N ASP A 59 -8.86 6.93 10.21
CA ASP A 59 -8.69 6.84 8.77
C ASP A 59 -8.13 5.46 8.39
N SER A 60 -8.69 4.84 7.33
CA SER A 60 -8.18 3.58 6.82
C SER A 60 -7.86 3.70 5.34
N PHE A 61 -6.75 3.10 4.94
CA PHE A 61 -6.30 3.10 3.57
C PHE A 61 -5.46 1.86 3.24
N ILE A 62 -5.30 1.60 1.96
CA ILE A 62 -4.42 0.54 1.47
C ILE A 62 -3.00 1.12 1.32
N PHE A 63 -2.05 0.46 1.95
CA PHE A 63 -0.62 0.72 1.81
C PHE A 63 0.08 -0.57 1.40
N ASN A 64 0.80 -0.54 0.29
CA ASN A 64 1.50 -1.70 -0.27
C ASN A 64 0.60 -2.96 -0.28
N HIS A 65 -0.56 -2.86 -0.93
CA HIS A 65 -1.58 -3.90 -1.09
C HIS A 65 -2.26 -4.41 0.18
N LYS A 66 -1.97 -3.85 1.36
CA LYS A 66 -2.60 -4.24 2.62
C LYS A 66 -3.40 -3.08 3.20
N ALA A 67 -4.57 -3.37 3.75
CA ALA A 67 -5.39 -2.36 4.42
C ALA A 67 -4.89 -2.10 5.83
N TYR A 68 -4.91 -0.84 6.24
CA TYR A 68 -4.53 -0.39 7.57
C TYR A 68 -5.53 0.65 8.08
N THR A 69 -5.71 0.68 9.40
CA THR A 69 -6.46 1.72 10.11
C THR A 69 -5.54 2.48 11.05
N LEU A 70 -5.57 3.81 11.02
CA LEU A 70 -4.76 4.65 11.89
C LEU A 70 -5.33 4.67 13.31
N LYS A 71 -4.49 4.36 14.29
CA LYS A 71 -4.81 4.37 15.72
C LYS A 71 -3.89 5.32 16.47
N LEU A 72 -4.50 6.31 17.11
CA LEU A 72 -3.78 7.20 18.03
C LEU A 72 -3.69 6.55 19.41
N ASN A 73 -2.63 6.85 20.15
CA ASN A 73 -2.40 6.35 21.52
C ASN A 73 -2.38 4.82 21.68
N GLN A 74 -2.13 4.09 20.62
CA GLN A 74 -1.86 2.67 20.66
C GLN A 74 -0.37 2.42 20.37
N ASN A 75 0.28 1.66 21.26
CA ASN A 75 1.69 1.31 21.08
C ASN A 75 1.83 0.31 19.93
N ALA A 76 2.85 0.51 19.12
CA ALA A 76 3.23 -0.42 18.09
C ALA A 76 4.06 -1.57 18.67
N GLU A 77 4.05 -2.71 18.00
CA GLU A 77 4.87 -3.88 18.26
C GLU A 77 5.94 -4.03 17.16
N GLU A 78 6.92 -4.90 17.38
CA GLU A 78 7.93 -5.21 16.36
C GLU A 78 7.28 -5.76 15.09
N GLY A 79 7.66 -5.22 13.93
CA GLY A 79 7.09 -5.55 12.62
C GLY A 79 5.87 -4.71 12.21
N ASP A 80 5.30 -3.91 13.09
CA ASP A 80 4.21 -3.01 12.75
C ASP A 80 4.68 -1.85 11.87
N TYR A 81 3.75 -1.32 11.09
CA TYR A 81 3.95 -0.02 10.43
C TYR A 81 3.37 1.10 11.30
N ILE A 82 4.05 2.24 11.27
CA ILE A 82 3.61 3.47 11.89
C ILE A 82 3.55 4.63 10.89
N LEU A 83 2.66 5.59 11.14
CA LEU A 83 2.60 6.86 10.44
C LEU A 83 3.04 7.97 11.41
N ILE A 84 4.12 8.67 11.10
CA ILE A 84 4.62 9.78 11.93
C ILE A 84 3.69 10.99 11.77
N HIS A 85 3.00 11.40 12.83
CA HIS A 85 2.02 12.49 12.76
C HIS A 85 2.45 13.77 13.51
N ASN A 86 3.43 13.68 14.42
CA ASN A 86 3.91 14.79 15.22
C ASN A 86 5.44 14.71 15.41
N PRO A 87 6.22 14.82 14.33
CA PRO A 87 7.66 14.58 14.39
C PRO A 87 8.37 15.58 15.30
N LYS A 88 9.22 15.07 16.18
CA LYS A 88 10.13 15.82 17.04
C LYS A 88 11.50 15.12 17.04
N PRO A 89 12.17 15.07 15.87
CA PRO A 89 13.43 14.37 15.76
C PRO A 89 14.49 14.96 16.68
N ASP A 90 15.26 14.10 17.33
CA ASP A 90 16.45 14.51 18.04
C ASP A 90 17.55 14.88 17.03
N SER A 91 18.64 15.45 17.48
CA SER A 91 19.68 16.06 16.62
C SER A 91 20.30 15.11 15.58
N LEU A 92 20.17 13.83 15.75
CA LEU A 92 20.72 12.78 14.85
C LEU A 92 19.67 12.16 13.93
N ASP A 93 18.37 12.35 14.21
CA ASP A 93 17.29 11.77 13.46
C ASP A 93 16.79 12.70 12.35
N THR A 94 16.34 12.12 11.23
CA THR A 94 15.95 12.89 10.04
C THR A 94 14.55 12.60 9.54
N TYR A 95 13.70 11.94 10.37
CA TYR A 95 12.32 11.63 9.99
C TYR A 95 11.43 12.86 9.93
N SER A 96 10.39 12.80 9.14
CA SER A 96 9.49 13.91 8.87
C SER A 96 8.02 13.52 8.95
N LEU A 97 7.14 14.53 8.89
CA LEU A 97 5.69 14.35 8.94
C LEU A 97 5.19 13.39 7.86
N ASN A 98 4.29 12.49 8.27
CA ASN A 98 3.66 11.47 7.44
C ASN A 98 4.65 10.46 6.80
N GLU A 99 5.84 10.31 7.34
CA GLU A 99 6.66 9.15 6.99
C GLU A 99 6.03 7.88 7.55
N ILE A 100 6.07 6.82 6.72
CA ILE A 100 5.61 5.48 7.09
C ILE A 100 6.86 4.65 7.29
N GLU A 101 7.03 4.10 8.47
CA GLU A 101 8.19 3.31 8.84
C GLU A 101 7.77 2.01 9.54
N MET A 102 8.60 0.99 9.41
CA MET A 102 8.40 -0.28 10.09
C MET A 102 9.16 -0.27 11.40
N VAL A 103 8.53 -0.78 12.46
CA VAL A 103 9.11 -0.90 13.80
C VAL A 103 10.07 -2.08 13.84
N GLU A 104 11.30 -1.83 14.26
CA GLU A 104 12.33 -2.86 14.46
C GLU A 104 12.41 -3.30 15.92
N THR A 105 12.39 -2.34 16.86
CA THR A 105 12.38 -2.63 18.30
C THR A 105 11.49 -1.65 19.06
N VAL A 106 10.99 -2.08 20.21
CA VAL A 106 10.11 -1.29 21.09
C VAL A 106 10.73 -1.16 22.48
N ASP A 107 10.71 0.03 23.04
CA ASP A 107 11.07 0.27 24.43
C ASP A 107 10.00 1.07 25.18
N LYS A 108 10.23 1.37 26.47
CA LYS A 108 9.28 2.10 27.32
C LYS A 108 9.03 3.55 26.88
N LYS A 109 9.96 4.16 26.14
CA LYS A 109 9.90 5.59 25.76
C LYS A 109 9.46 5.78 24.31
N GLY A 110 9.64 4.77 23.48
CA GLY A 110 9.37 4.84 22.05
C GLY A 110 9.74 3.57 21.33
N ILE A 111 10.06 3.73 20.08
CA ILE A 111 10.42 2.66 19.14
C ILE A 111 11.69 3.04 18.39
N ILE A 112 12.38 2.04 17.86
CA ILE A 112 13.41 2.20 16.84
C ILE A 112 12.85 1.58 15.56
N THR A 113 12.98 2.29 14.45
CA THR A 113 12.51 1.83 13.15
C THR A 113 13.62 1.19 12.33
N SER A 114 13.25 0.49 11.25
CA SER A 114 14.18 -0.12 10.29
C SER A 114 15.14 0.88 9.64
N ASN A 115 14.82 2.18 9.68
CA ASN A 115 15.72 3.27 9.26
C ASN A 115 16.61 3.79 10.39
N SER A 116 16.62 3.12 11.53
CA SER A 116 17.36 3.49 12.75
C SER A 116 16.92 4.82 13.37
N HIS A 117 15.67 5.25 13.15
CA HIS A 117 15.11 6.43 13.78
C HIS A 117 14.51 6.10 15.16
N GLY A 118 14.86 6.88 16.17
CA GLY A 118 14.28 6.82 17.52
C GLY A 118 13.02 7.69 17.59
N ILE A 119 11.82 7.08 17.67
CA ILE A 119 10.53 7.79 17.63
C ILE A 119 9.76 7.54 18.91
N LYS A 120 9.32 8.62 19.59
CA LYS A 120 8.56 8.53 20.84
C LYS A 120 7.11 8.09 20.57
N HIS A 121 6.48 7.41 21.53
CA HIS A 121 5.10 6.90 21.38
C HIS A 121 4.04 7.96 21.05
N ASN A 122 4.27 9.22 21.38
CA ASN A 122 3.37 10.34 21.09
C ASN A 122 3.64 11.03 19.74
N GLU A 123 4.55 10.52 18.93
CA GLU A 123 4.94 11.10 17.64
C GLU A 123 4.34 10.36 16.44
N TYR A 124 3.76 9.18 16.66
CA TYR A 124 3.20 8.35 15.61
C TYR A 124 1.77 7.91 15.86
N MET A 125 1.09 7.50 14.83
CA MET A 125 -0.11 6.66 14.87
C MET A 125 0.26 5.27 14.41
N LEU A 126 -0.23 4.24 15.13
CA LEU A 126 -0.10 2.85 14.68
C LEU A 126 -0.91 2.66 13.40
N MET A 127 -0.37 1.98 12.43
CA MET A 127 -1.06 1.47 11.26
C MET A 127 -1.55 0.05 11.58
N ALA A 128 -2.68 -0.07 12.28
CA ALA A 128 -3.24 -1.37 12.65
C ALA A 128 -3.72 -2.12 11.40
N PRO A 129 -3.33 -3.39 11.21
CA PRO A 129 -3.77 -4.17 10.05
C PRO A 129 -5.29 -4.29 9.95
N GLY A 130 -5.81 -4.17 8.72
CA GLY A 130 -7.24 -4.30 8.44
C GLY A 130 -8.03 -3.00 8.53
N ARG A 131 -9.34 -3.12 8.33
CA ARG A 131 -10.31 -2.01 8.48
C ARG A 131 -11.28 -2.33 9.60
N ASP A 132 -11.38 -1.43 10.56
CA ASP A 132 -12.37 -1.53 11.64
C ASP A 132 -13.74 -1.09 11.17
N LYS A 133 -14.80 -1.56 11.86
CA LYS A 133 -16.19 -1.13 11.61
C LYS A 133 -16.40 0.38 11.71
N ASN A 134 -15.58 1.05 12.51
CA ASN A 134 -15.64 2.51 12.71
C ASN A 134 -14.56 3.25 11.91
N SER A 135 -13.84 2.59 11.00
CA SER A 135 -12.82 3.24 10.21
C SER A 135 -13.42 4.03 9.04
N TYR A 136 -12.73 5.10 8.66
CA TYR A 136 -13.10 5.94 7.54
C TYR A 136 -12.16 5.63 6.35
N PRO A 137 -12.65 4.97 5.29
CA PRO A 137 -11.83 4.72 4.10
C PRO A 137 -11.47 6.03 3.42
N ILE A 138 -10.17 6.21 3.16
CA ILE A 138 -9.65 7.41 2.51
C ILE A 138 -8.89 7.09 1.21
N ASP A 139 -9.02 5.88 0.68
CA ASP A 139 -8.35 5.47 -0.57
C ASP A 139 -8.78 6.31 -1.77
N PHE A 140 -10.04 6.73 -1.76
CA PHE A 140 -10.60 7.61 -2.79
C PHE A 140 -11.17 8.87 -2.16
N LYS A 141 -11.08 9.97 -2.90
CA LYS A 141 -11.77 11.20 -2.54
C LYS A 141 -13.27 10.92 -2.57
N ASP A 142 -14.08 11.32 -1.71
CA ASP A 142 -15.54 11.15 -1.69
C ASP A 142 -16.06 9.75 -1.31
N MET A 143 -15.23 8.82 -0.83
CA MET A 143 -15.74 7.62 -0.18
C MET A 143 -16.54 8.01 1.07
N LYS A 144 -17.88 7.81 1.01
CA LYS A 144 -18.74 7.94 2.18
C LYS A 144 -18.71 6.62 2.94
N SER A 145 -18.82 6.67 4.26
CA SER A 145 -18.84 5.48 5.13
C SER A 145 -19.90 4.43 4.80
N GLY A 146 -20.84 4.73 3.88
CA GLY A 146 -21.82 3.78 3.35
C GLY A 146 -21.34 2.97 2.15
N ASP A 147 -20.33 3.44 1.43
CA ASP A 147 -19.84 2.78 0.21
C ASP A 147 -18.95 1.55 0.52
N VAL A 148 -18.60 1.37 1.79
CA VAL A 148 -17.79 0.23 2.26
C VAL A 148 -18.64 -1.04 2.36
N ALA A 149 -19.98 -0.92 2.56
CA ALA A 149 -20.88 -2.05 2.62
C ALA A 149 -21.02 -2.74 1.26
N ASP A 150 -20.99 -1.96 0.17
CA ASP A 150 -21.10 -2.51 -1.19
C ASP A 150 -19.79 -3.12 -1.71
N LEU A 151 -18.66 -2.83 -1.08
CA LEU A 151 -17.37 -3.48 -1.40
C LEU A 151 -17.18 -4.81 -0.62
N GLN A 152 -18.08 -5.10 0.35
CA GLN A 152 -18.07 -6.34 1.12
C GLN A 152 -19.18 -7.33 0.76
N GLU A 153 -20.16 -6.93 -0.07
CA GLU A 153 -21.26 -7.82 -0.48
C GLU A 153 -21.43 -7.84 -2.01
N ALA A 154 -20.54 -8.57 -2.68
CA ALA A 154 -20.99 -9.33 -3.85
C ALA A 154 -21.72 -10.58 -3.34
N PRO A 155 -22.82 -11.01 -3.98
CA PRO A 155 -23.75 -11.97 -3.41
C PRO A 155 -23.06 -13.28 -3.06
N SER A 156 -23.32 -13.74 -1.84
CA SER A 156 -22.91 -15.02 -1.30
C SER A 156 -23.37 -16.16 -2.22
N GLN A 157 -22.49 -16.57 -3.12
CA GLN A 157 -22.46 -17.96 -3.55
C GLN A 157 -21.24 -18.57 -2.88
N ASN A 158 -21.48 -19.61 -2.11
CA ASN A 158 -20.52 -20.40 -1.36
C ASN A 158 -19.16 -20.50 -2.07
N VAL A 159 -18.24 -19.64 -1.72
CA VAL A 159 -16.83 -19.86 -1.96
C VAL A 159 -16.20 -19.98 -0.58
N ASN A 160 -15.77 -21.19 -0.26
CA ASN A 160 -14.97 -21.49 0.91
C ASN A 160 -13.91 -20.41 1.08
N LEU A 161 -13.81 -19.89 2.30
CA LEU A 161 -12.70 -19.08 2.79
C LEU A 161 -11.39 -19.73 2.36
N VAL A 162 -10.83 -19.26 1.26
CA VAL A 162 -9.45 -19.53 0.89
C VAL A 162 -8.64 -18.33 1.36
N ASP A 163 -7.74 -18.61 2.26
CA ASP A 163 -6.70 -17.74 2.77
C ASP A 163 -6.17 -16.76 1.70
N ASN A 164 -5.98 -15.49 2.14
CA ASN A 164 -5.13 -14.45 1.52
C ASN A 164 -4.65 -14.80 0.11
N ALA A 165 -5.49 -14.62 -0.90
CA ALA A 165 -5.06 -14.74 -2.28
C ALA A 165 -4.03 -13.64 -2.55
N LEU A 166 -2.77 -13.98 -2.45
CA LEU A 166 -1.65 -13.17 -2.87
C LEU A 166 -1.86 -12.85 -4.34
N LEU A 167 -2.03 -11.56 -4.66
CA LEU A 167 -2.04 -11.13 -6.06
C LEU A 167 -0.76 -11.61 -6.74
N PRO A 168 -0.83 -11.98 -8.03
CA PRO A 168 0.35 -12.45 -8.75
C PRO A 168 1.50 -11.46 -8.63
N ALA A 169 2.67 -11.95 -8.23
CA ALA A 169 3.88 -11.17 -8.02
C ALA A 169 4.98 -11.57 -9.01
N LEU A 170 5.92 -10.66 -9.24
CA LEU A 170 7.11 -10.96 -10.04
C LEU A 170 7.84 -12.19 -9.49
N GLY A 171 8.14 -13.16 -10.35
CA GLY A 171 8.82 -14.40 -9.97
C GLY A 171 7.90 -15.52 -9.52
N ASP A 172 6.58 -15.31 -9.45
CA ASP A 172 5.61 -16.38 -9.21
C ASP A 172 5.61 -17.38 -10.35
N ILE A 173 5.61 -18.65 -9.98
CA ILE A 173 5.54 -19.77 -10.93
C ILE A 173 4.15 -20.39 -10.88
N TYR A 174 3.52 -20.47 -12.04
CA TYR A 174 2.20 -21.06 -12.22
C TYR A 174 2.24 -22.22 -13.21
N GLN A 175 1.39 -23.21 -12.96
CA GLN A 175 1.10 -24.31 -13.88
C GLN A 175 -0.32 -24.19 -14.41
N LYS A 176 -0.49 -24.32 -15.73
CA LYS A 176 -1.81 -24.37 -16.35
C LYS A 176 -2.37 -25.79 -16.26
N LYS A 177 -3.57 -25.93 -15.66
CA LYS A 177 -4.22 -27.23 -15.43
C LYS A 177 -4.86 -27.82 -16.68
N ASP A 178 -5.41 -26.98 -17.56
CA ASP A 178 -6.16 -27.39 -18.75
C ASP A 178 -5.27 -27.64 -19.98
N SER A 179 -3.96 -27.68 -19.82
CA SER A 179 -3.04 -27.91 -20.95
C SER A 179 -2.81 -29.40 -21.15
N PRO A 180 -2.94 -29.93 -22.38
CA PRO A 180 -2.63 -31.33 -22.68
C PRO A 180 -1.14 -31.65 -22.47
N GLU A 181 -0.28 -30.64 -22.46
CA GLU A 181 1.14 -30.72 -22.11
C GLU A 181 1.40 -29.93 -20.84
N LEU A 182 2.40 -30.33 -20.07
CA LEU A 182 2.82 -29.62 -18.85
C LEU A 182 3.24 -28.19 -19.21
N PHE A 183 2.39 -27.22 -18.94
CA PHE A 183 2.69 -25.82 -19.19
C PHE A 183 2.96 -25.09 -17.88
N ILE A 184 4.23 -24.81 -17.61
CA ILE A 184 4.69 -24.04 -16.45
C ILE A 184 5.22 -22.69 -16.96
N THR A 185 4.87 -21.61 -16.29
CA THR A 185 5.27 -20.26 -16.65
C THR A 185 5.55 -19.41 -15.44
N MET A 186 6.30 -18.33 -15.63
CA MET A 186 6.70 -17.38 -14.59
C MET A 186 6.08 -16.01 -14.86
N VAL A 187 5.67 -15.33 -13.81
CA VAL A 187 5.27 -13.92 -13.87
C VAL A 187 6.52 -13.04 -14.10
N LEU A 188 6.58 -12.41 -15.26
CA LEU A 188 7.68 -11.52 -15.67
C LEU A 188 7.40 -10.06 -15.35
N ALA A 189 6.14 -9.65 -15.34
CA ALA A 189 5.71 -8.32 -14.94
C ALA A 189 4.21 -8.32 -14.61
N VAL A 190 3.81 -7.39 -13.75
CA VAL A 190 2.40 -7.09 -13.49
C VAL A 190 2.19 -5.60 -13.77
N LYS A 191 1.24 -5.26 -14.64
CA LYS A 191 0.88 -3.87 -14.97
C LYS A 191 -0.62 -3.71 -14.84
N ALA A 192 -1.06 -2.96 -13.85
CA ALA A 192 -2.46 -2.83 -13.50
C ALA A 192 -3.11 -4.22 -13.29
N GLU A 193 -4.09 -4.59 -14.09
CA GLU A 193 -4.77 -5.89 -14.02
C GLU A 193 -4.18 -6.94 -14.98
N THR A 194 -3.15 -6.59 -15.76
CA THR A 194 -2.53 -7.48 -16.74
C THR A 194 -1.25 -8.09 -16.19
N VAL A 195 -1.14 -9.40 -16.26
CA VAL A 195 0.03 -10.18 -15.89
C VAL A 195 0.72 -10.67 -17.17
N TYR A 196 2.01 -10.38 -17.26
CA TYR A 196 2.88 -10.82 -18.35
C TYR A 196 3.62 -12.07 -17.90
N LEU A 197 3.39 -13.17 -18.61
CA LEU A 197 3.95 -14.46 -18.30
C LEU A 197 5.11 -14.81 -19.26
N GLY A 198 5.95 -15.71 -18.85
CA GLY A 198 6.97 -16.31 -19.70
C GLY A 198 6.35 -16.92 -20.97
N GLY A 199 7.10 -16.85 -22.10
CA GLY A 199 6.57 -17.27 -23.40
C GLY A 199 5.72 -16.23 -24.13
N GLY A 200 5.63 -14.99 -23.61
CA GLY A 200 4.90 -13.89 -24.24
C GLY A 200 3.37 -13.93 -24.03
N LEU A 201 2.90 -14.69 -23.05
CA LEU A 201 1.48 -14.76 -22.71
C LEU A 201 1.08 -13.58 -21.81
N GLU A 202 -0.01 -12.91 -22.19
CA GLU A 202 -0.63 -11.83 -21.40
C GLU A 202 -2.02 -12.29 -20.94
N ILE A 203 -2.29 -12.25 -19.65
CA ILE A 203 -3.60 -12.61 -19.09
C ILE A 203 -3.98 -11.63 -17.97
N SER A 204 -5.25 -11.59 -17.61
CA SER A 204 -5.66 -10.80 -16.46
C SER A 204 -5.22 -11.47 -15.14
N ALA A 205 -4.94 -10.66 -14.11
CA ALA A 205 -4.65 -11.19 -12.77
C ALA A 205 -5.81 -12.09 -12.26
N PHE A 206 -7.04 -11.70 -12.55
CA PHE A 206 -8.24 -12.49 -12.21
C PHE A 206 -8.25 -13.87 -12.88
N GLU A 207 -7.84 -13.96 -14.16
CA GLU A 207 -7.76 -15.24 -14.87
C GLU A 207 -6.62 -16.12 -14.34
N LEU A 208 -5.46 -15.52 -13.99
CA LEU A 208 -4.34 -16.26 -13.43
C LEU A 208 -4.67 -16.81 -12.03
N MET A 209 -5.48 -16.09 -11.26
CA MET A 209 -5.95 -16.52 -9.93
C MET A 209 -7.10 -17.53 -9.96
N ASN A 210 -7.61 -17.87 -11.15
CA ASN A 210 -8.64 -18.90 -11.29
C ASN A 210 -8.02 -20.29 -11.03
N THR A 211 -8.26 -20.82 -9.83
CA THR A 211 -7.72 -22.10 -9.35
C THR A 211 -8.19 -23.33 -10.17
N ASP A 212 -9.25 -23.21 -10.95
CA ASP A 212 -9.68 -24.27 -11.86
C ASP A 212 -8.78 -24.39 -13.09
N LYS A 213 -8.18 -23.26 -13.50
CA LYS A 213 -7.34 -23.18 -14.71
C LYS A 213 -5.85 -23.14 -14.40
N TRP A 214 -5.47 -22.54 -13.29
CA TRP A 214 -4.09 -22.28 -12.92
C TRP A 214 -3.81 -22.75 -11.49
N GLU A 215 -2.60 -23.22 -11.27
CA GLU A 215 -2.07 -23.61 -9.96
C GLU A 215 -0.79 -22.82 -9.68
N PHE A 216 -0.81 -22.10 -8.56
CA PHE A 216 0.41 -21.47 -8.04
C PHE A 216 1.32 -22.55 -7.47
N LEU A 217 2.57 -22.59 -7.88
CA LEU A 217 3.55 -23.57 -7.42
C LEU A 217 4.45 -22.97 -6.32
N TYR A 218 5.14 -21.89 -6.62
CA TYR A 218 6.05 -21.19 -5.69
C TYR A 218 6.50 -19.84 -6.27
N ASN A 219 7.13 -18.98 -5.44
CA ASN A 219 7.86 -17.81 -5.89
C ASN A 219 9.37 -18.09 -5.89
N LEU A 220 10.07 -17.66 -6.95
CA LEU A 220 11.53 -17.86 -7.07
C LEU A 220 12.34 -17.13 -6.00
N GLN A 221 11.82 -16.04 -5.44
CA GLN A 221 12.50 -15.27 -4.41
C GLN A 221 12.47 -15.97 -3.05
N ASP A 222 11.47 -16.83 -2.80
CA ASP A 222 11.31 -17.56 -1.53
C ASP A 222 12.26 -18.77 -1.40
N GLN A 223 12.94 -19.15 -2.47
CA GLN A 223 13.85 -20.31 -2.48
C GLN A 223 15.30 -19.96 -2.11
N ASN A 224 15.61 -18.68 -1.85
CA ASN A 224 16.98 -18.22 -1.52
C ASN A 224 17.17 -17.90 -0.03
N THR A 225 16.37 -18.48 0.87
CA THR A 225 16.55 -18.38 2.33
C THR A 225 17.01 -19.71 2.92
#